data_747a2a9ca0b620a782d7ab9c453b29c2
#
_entry.id   747a2a9ca0b620a782d7ab9c453b29c2
#
_cell.length_a   1.000
_cell.length_b   1.000
_cell.length_c   1.000
_cell.angle_alpha   90.00
_cell.angle_beta   90.00
_cell.angle_gamma   90.00
#
_symmetry.space_group_name_H-M   'P 1'
#
loop_
_entity.id
_entity.type
_entity.pdbx_description
1 polymer ?
#
loop_
_entity_poly.entity_id
_entity_poly.type
_entity_poly.pdbx_seq_one_letter_code
_entity_poly.pdbx_strand_id
1 'polypeptide(L)'
;IAASIAVELAHSGQDVCIVDADKQQSLSKWHQYRSELEDLPTVNCVSATGNIATTLKDLNQRYGVLVVDVAGRDSIEMRSAMVVADILISPFRPSQADLDTIPHLLEMFEQAKVMNPGLNGFLVQNMCPTLPSLKDADKAAELLEGTELMELANVRLCDRKGHRDGFGYGYGVKEWKEKTNSKSDEKAASEINWLISEVLKNA
;
A
#
# COMPACT_ATOMS: atom_id res chain seq x y z
N ILE A 1 5.04 1.80 -0.19
CA ILE A 1 4.15 1.02 0.70
C ILE A 1 4.00 -0.39 0.15
N ALA A 2 3.49 -0.61 -1.06
CA ALA A 2 3.17 -1.93 -1.62
C ALA A 2 4.34 -2.94 -1.55
N ALA A 3 5.55 -2.56 -1.97
CA ALA A 3 6.73 -3.41 -1.86
C ALA A 3 7.01 -3.85 -0.40
N SER A 4 6.91 -2.91 0.57
CA SER A 4 7.15 -3.23 1.98
C SER A 4 6.08 -4.13 2.57
N ILE A 5 4.81 -3.96 2.18
CA ILE A 5 3.72 -4.87 2.57
C ILE A 5 3.98 -6.27 2.01
N ALA A 6 4.30 -6.38 0.72
CA ALA A 6 4.57 -7.66 0.07
C ALA A 6 5.74 -8.41 0.73
N VAL A 7 6.81 -7.69 1.07
CA VAL A 7 7.98 -8.25 1.77
C VAL A 7 7.61 -8.75 3.18
N GLU A 8 6.86 -7.98 3.97
CA GLU A 8 6.44 -8.41 5.31
C GLU A 8 5.57 -9.67 5.26
N LEU A 9 4.62 -9.71 4.31
CA LEU A 9 3.77 -10.88 4.11
C LEU A 9 4.58 -12.11 3.67
N ALA A 10 5.56 -11.95 2.77
CA ALA A 10 6.45 -13.03 2.37
C ALA A 10 7.31 -13.53 3.54
N HIS A 11 7.83 -12.64 4.40
CA HIS A 11 8.54 -13.04 5.62
C HIS A 11 7.63 -13.75 6.65
N SER A 12 6.33 -13.51 6.62
CA SER A 12 5.35 -14.25 7.44
C SER A 12 4.95 -15.62 6.85
N GLY A 13 5.57 -16.00 5.73
CA GLY A 13 5.34 -17.31 5.08
C GLY A 13 4.18 -17.31 4.07
N GLN A 14 3.64 -16.15 3.70
CA GLN A 14 2.62 -16.06 2.66
C GLN A 14 3.25 -16.20 1.27
N ASP A 15 2.53 -16.84 0.35
CA ASP A 15 2.88 -16.85 -1.07
C ASP A 15 2.32 -15.57 -1.72
N VAL A 16 3.22 -14.63 -2.03
CA VAL A 16 2.86 -13.25 -2.41
C VAL A 16 3.18 -12.98 -3.87
N CYS A 17 2.22 -12.38 -4.58
CA CYS A 17 2.46 -11.81 -5.88
C CYS A 17 2.08 -10.31 -5.90
N ILE A 18 3.00 -9.48 -6.36
CA ILE A 18 2.74 -8.08 -6.69
C ILE A 18 2.15 -8.01 -8.10
N VAL A 19 1.10 -7.21 -8.26
CA VAL A 19 0.55 -6.86 -9.58
C VAL A 19 0.80 -5.37 -9.79
N ASP A 20 1.77 -5.05 -10.64
CA ASP A 20 2.12 -3.67 -11.00
C ASP A 20 1.20 -3.21 -12.15
N ALA A 21 0.18 -2.45 -11.82
CA ALA A 21 -0.79 -1.92 -12.76
C ALA A 21 -0.66 -0.39 -12.95
N ASP A 22 0.42 0.20 -12.42
CA ASP A 22 0.78 1.59 -12.72
C ASP A 22 1.64 1.66 -14.01
N LYS A 23 1.33 2.60 -14.88
CA LYS A 23 2.10 2.88 -16.11
C LYS A 23 3.56 3.27 -15.85
N GLN A 24 3.89 3.74 -14.65
CA GLN A 24 5.27 4.06 -14.26
C GLN A 24 6.11 2.80 -14.02
N GLN A 25 5.48 1.65 -13.75
CA GLN A 25 6.10 0.36 -13.51
C GLN A 25 7.21 0.40 -12.45
N SER A 26 6.96 1.14 -11.37
CA SER A 26 7.93 1.33 -10.30
C SER A 26 8.19 0.05 -9.52
N LEU A 27 7.16 -0.78 -9.30
CA LEU A 27 7.31 -2.07 -8.63
C LEU A 27 7.97 -3.12 -9.51
N SER A 28 7.73 -3.09 -10.81
CA SER A 28 8.43 -3.95 -11.77
C SER A 28 9.94 -3.68 -11.78
N LYS A 29 10.35 -2.41 -11.70
CA LYS A 29 11.77 -2.03 -11.56
C LYS A 29 12.34 -2.45 -10.21
N TRP A 30 11.60 -2.23 -9.12
CA TRP A 30 11.98 -2.68 -7.80
C TRP A 30 12.17 -4.21 -7.76
N HIS A 31 11.28 -4.96 -8.40
CA HIS A 31 11.39 -6.41 -8.48
C HIS A 31 12.63 -6.87 -9.26
N GLN A 32 13.04 -6.15 -10.33
CA GLN A 32 14.30 -6.43 -11.02
C GLN A 32 15.50 -6.32 -10.08
N TYR A 33 15.59 -5.24 -9.28
CA TYR A 33 16.65 -5.10 -8.27
C TYR A 33 16.58 -6.19 -7.21
N ARG A 34 15.36 -6.57 -6.78
CA ARG A 34 15.17 -7.63 -5.80
C ARG A 34 15.62 -8.98 -6.31
N SER A 35 15.43 -9.29 -7.59
CA SER A 35 15.82 -10.57 -8.19
C SER A 35 17.34 -10.81 -8.20
N GLU A 36 18.15 -9.79 -7.96
CA GLU A 36 19.61 -9.85 -7.83
C GLU A 36 20.05 -10.12 -6.38
N LEU A 37 19.12 -10.11 -5.42
CA LEU A 37 19.41 -10.32 -4.00
C LEU A 37 19.24 -11.80 -3.64
N GLU A 38 20.20 -12.32 -2.89
CA GLU A 38 20.21 -13.69 -2.39
C GLU A 38 19.63 -13.76 -0.97
N ASP A 39 19.19 -14.93 -0.56
CA ASP A 39 18.74 -15.25 0.80
C ASP A 39 17.52 -14.46 1.32
N LEU A 40 16.71 -13.92 0.41
CA LEU A 40 15.46 -13.22 0.75
C LEU A 40 14.23 -14.01 0.30
N PRO A 41 13.09 -13.90 1.02
CA PRO A 41 11.84 -14.51 0.60
C PRO A 41 11.45 -14.07 -0.81
N THR A 42 10.97 -15.03 -1.59
CA THR A 42 10.50 -14.76 -2.94
C THR A 42 9.24 -13.89 -2.91
N VAL A 43 9.22 -12.84 -3.71
CA VAL A 43 8.06 -12.02 -4.00
C VAL A 43 7.92 -11.99 -5.52
N ASN A 44 6.89 -12.63 -6.04
CA ASN A 44 6.64 -12.60 -7.49
C ASN A 44 6.09 -11.24 -7.91
N CYS A 45 6.31 -10.84 -9.18
CA CYS A 45 5.78 -9.60 -9.71
C CYS A 45 5.32 -9.80 -11.16
N VAL A 46 4.11 -9.35 -11.46
CA VAL A 46 3.56 -9.31 -12.81
C VAL A 46 3.06 -7.91 -13.13
N SER A 47 3.17 -7.50 -14.39
CA SER A 47 2.57 -6.25 -14.86
C SER A 47 1.22 -6.53 -15.51
N ALA A 48 0.24 -5.65 -15.27
CA ALA A 48 -1.09 -5.74 -15.86
C ALA A 48 -1.60 -4.34 -16.26
N THR A 49 -2.42 -4.25 -17.31
CA THR A 49 -2.98 -2.97 -17.78
C THR A 49 -4.42 -3.14 -18.26
N GLY A 50 -5.19 -2.07 -18.26
CA GLY A 50 -6.59 -2.07 -18.66
C GLY A 50 -7.50 -2.70 -17.61
N ASN A 51 -8.52 -3.45 -18.03
CA ASN A 51 -9.38 -4.16 -17.07
C ASN A 51 -8.67 -5.40 -16.53
N ILE A 52 -8.15 -5.29 -15.32
CA ILE A 52 -7.33 -6.31 -14.65
C ILE A 52 -8.13 -7.31 -13.80
N ALA A 53 -9.46 -7.16 -13.68
CA ALA A 53 -10.28 -7.98 -12.77
C ALA A 53 -10.13 -9.48 -13.03
N THR A 54 -10.15 -9.92 -14.30
CA THR A 54 -9.98 -11.34 -14.66
C THR A 54 -8.58 -11.83 -14.32
N THR A 55 -7.56 -11.03 -14.64
CA THR A 55 -6.16 -11.35 -14.29
C THR A 55 -5.98 -11.52 -12.78
N LEU A 56 -6.57 -10.63 -11.97
CA LEU A 56 -6.52 -10.73 -10.52
C LEU A 56 -7.21 -12.00 -10.00
N LYS A 57 -8.37 -12.35 -10.54
CA LYS A 57 -9.07 -13.60 -10.20
C LYS A 57 -8.24 -14.85 -10.52
N ASP A 58 -7.58 -14.88 -11.68
CA ASP A 58 -6.74 -15.99 -12.08
C ASP A 58 -5.48 -16.11 -11.22
N LEU A 59 -4.84 -14.99 -10.88
CA LEU A 59 -3.68 -14.95 -10.00
C LEU A 59 -4.05 -15.36 -8.56
N ASN A 60 -5.23 -14.94 -8.08
CA ASN A 60 -5.71 -15.29 -6.73
C ASN A 60 -5.93 -16.81 -6.54
N GLN A 61 -6.07 -17.58 -7.61
CA GLN A 61 -6.12 -19.04 -7.54
C GLN A 61 -4.74 -19.69 -7.35
N ARG A 62 -3.66 -18.94 -7.55
CA ARG A 62 -2.27 -19.43 -7.55
C ARG A 62 -1.46 -18.93 -6.38
N TYR A 63 -1.75 -17.75 -5.86
CA TYR A 63 -1.04 -17.07 -4.79
C TYR A 63 -1.93 -16.88 -3.57
N GLY A 64 -1.33 -16.92 -2.40
CA GLY A 64 -2.03 -16.69 -1.15
C GLY A 64 -2.47 -15.25 -0.95
N VAL A 65 -1.65 -14.29 -1.44
CA VAL A 65 -1.94 -12.86 -1.35
C VAL A 65 -1.51 -12.13 -2.62
N LEU A 66 -2.37 -11.25 -3.11
CA LEU A 66 -2.03 -10.30 -4.18
C LEU A 66 -1.90 -8.89 -3.59
N VAL A 67 -0.77 -8.24 -3.87
CA VAL A 67 -0.57 -6.81 -3.58
C VAL A 67 -0.62 -6.06 -4.90
N VAL A 68 -1.72 -5.34 -5.14
CA VAL A 68 -1.98 -4.66 -6.41
C VAL A 68 -1.63 -3.19 -6.29
N ASP A 69 -0.72 -2.71 -7.13
CA ASP A 69 -0.36 -1.29 -7.20
C ASP A 69 -0.98 -0.65 -8.43
N VAL A 70 -1.79 0.35 -8.19
CA VAL A 70 -2.50 1.11 -9.24
C VAL A 70 -2.15 2.59 -9.15
N ALA A 71 -2.29 3.32 -10.25
CA ALA A 71 -2.09 4.76 -10.22
C ALA A 71 -3.04 5.44 -9.23
N GLY A 72 -2.53 6.43 -8.49
CA GLY A 72 -3.30 7.21 -7.49
C GLY A 72 -4.34 8.17 -8.09
N ARG A 73 -4.81 7.90 -9.30
CA ARG A 73 -5.85 8.65 -10.01
C ARG A 73 -6.88 7.69 -10.58
N ASP A 74 -8.08 8.19 -10.85
CA ASP A 74 -9.13 7.42 -11.51
C ASP A 74 -8.60 6.77 -12.81
N SER A 75 -8.65 5.44 -12.85
CA SER A 75 -8.18 4.64 -13.97
C SER A 75 -9.01 3.35 -14.11
N ILE A 76 -8.96 2.76 -15.30
CA ILE A 76 -9.63 1.47 -15.54
C ILE A 76 -9.01 0.39 -14.64
N GLU A 77 -7.70 0.42 -14.44
CA GLU A 77 -6.97 -0.49 -13.56
C GLU A 77 -7.48 -0.41 -12.12
N MET A 78 -7.56 0.81 -11.56
CA MET A 78 -8.05 1.04 -10.19
C MET A 78 -9.50 0.58 -10.02
N ARG A 79 -10.40 0.99 -10.92
CA ARG A 79 -11.82 0.61 -10.85
C ARG A 79 -12.01 -0.90 -10.96
N SER A 80 -11.30 -1.56 -11.88
CA SER A 80 -11.39 -3.00 -12.07
C SER A 80 -10.75 -3.80 -10.93
N ALA A 81 -9.71 -3.27 -10.28
CA ALA A 81 -9.14 -3.88 -9.08
C ALA A 81 -10.12 -3.82 -7.91
N MET A 82 -10.74 -2.67 -7.65
CA MET A 82 -11.70 -2.52 -6.54
C MET A 82 -12.89 -3.49 -6.63
N VAL A 83 -13.32 -3.88 -7.83
CA VAL A 83 -14.44 -4.83 -8.03
C VAL A 83 -14.11 -6.25 -7.51
N VAL A 84 -12.83 -6.59 -7.33
CA VAL A 84 -12.41 -7.94 -6.92
C VAL A 84 -11.49 -7.95 -5.70
N ALA A 85 -11.06 -6.80 -5.20
CA ALA A 85 -10.19 -6.69 -4.05
C ALA A 85 -10.98 -6.89 -2.73
N ASP A 86 -10.30 -7.41 -1.71
CA ASP A 86 -10.84 -7.49 -0.34
C ASP A 86 -10.58 -6.18 0.41
N ILE A 87 -9.43 -5.55 0.16
CA ILE A 87 -8.98 -4.36 0.85
C ILE A 87 -8.47 -3.32 -0.16
N LEU A 88 -8.90 -2.07 0.00
CA LEU A 88 -8.33 -0.89 -0.63
C LEU A 88 -7.56 -0.09 0.42
N ILE A 89 -6.26 0.12 0.20
CA ILE A 89 -5.44 1.04 0.98
C ILE A 89 -5.17 2.27 0.12
N SER A 90 -5.63 3.43 0.56
CA SER A 90 -5.39 4.70 -0.12
C SER A 90 -4.48 5.60 0.71
N PRO A 91 -3.18 5.67 0.39
CA PRO A 91 -2.26 6.56 1.07
C PRO A 91 -2.45 8.01 0.59
N PHE A 92 -2.45 8.95 1.52
CA PHE A 92 -2.50 10.38 1.24
C PHE A 92 -1.51 11.14 2.13
N ARG A 93 -0.98 12.26 1.65
CA ARG A 93 -0.17 13.16 2.46
C ARG A 93 -1.09 14.07 3.29
N PRO A 94 -0.69 14.47 4.50
CA PRO A 94 -1.44 15.44 5.29
C PRO A 94 -1.28 16.86 4.71
N SER A 95 -1.75 17.06 3.47
CA SER A 95 -1.72 18.31 2.73
C SER A 95 -3.10 18.63 2.16
N GLN A 96 -3.42 19.92 2.02
CA GLN A 96 -4.71 20.32 1.46
C GLN A 96 -4.93 19.73 0.06
N ALA A 97 -3.88 19.71 -0.78
CA ALA A 97 -3.98 19.19 -2.15
C ALA A 97 -4.39 17.71 -2.20
N ASP A 98 -3.88 16.88 -1.27
CA ASP A 98 -4.27 15.47 -1.20
C ASP A 98 -5.67 15.33 -0.57
N LEU A 99 -5.98 16.10 0.49
CA LEU A 99 -7.31 16.10 1.12
C LEU A 99 -8.43 16.45 0.13
N ASP A 100 -8.19 17.39 -0.77
CA ASP A 100 -9.15 17.78 -1.80
C ASP A 100 -9.47 16.65 -2.81
N THR A 101 -8.65 15.60 -2.87
CA THR A 101 -8.89 14.43 -3.74
C THR A 101 -9.74 13.35 -3.07
N ILE A 102 -9.82 13.34 -1.74
CA ILE A 102 -10.52 12.29 -0.98
C ILE A 102 -12.02 12.20 -1.31
N PRO A 103 -12.78 13.29 -1.45
CA PRO A 103 -14.20 13.19 -1.82
C PRO A 103 -14.43 12.39 -3.11
N HIS A 104 -13.62 12.62 -4.13
CA HIS A 104 -13.72 11.87 -5.39
C HIS A 104 -13.34 10.39 -5.21
N LEU A 105 -12.34 10.08 -4.39
CA LEU A 105 -12.01 8.70 -4.04
C LEU A 105 -13.18 8.00 -3.34
N LEU A 106 -13.84 8.67 -2.39
CA LEU A 106 -14.98 8.12 -1.67
C LEU A 106 -16.16 7.83 -2.61
N GLU A 107 -16.44 8.70 -3.59
CA GLU A 107 -17.44 8.44 -4.62
C GLU A 107 -17.11 7.18 -5.45
N MET A 108 -15.85 7.03 -5.86
CA MET A 108 -15.40 5.85 -6.60
C MET A 108 -15.49 4.58 -5.75
N PHE A 109 -15.12 4.68 -4.48
CA PHE A 109 -15.20 3.56 -3.53
C PHE A 109 -16.65 3.13 -3.29
N GLU A 110 -17.58 4.07 -3.11
CA GLU A 110 -19.01 3.79 -2.97
C GLU A 110 -19.56 3.06 -4.21
N GLN A 111 -19.21 3.52 -5.41
CA GLN A 111 -19.57 2.83 -6.65
C GLN A 111 -19.02 1.40 -6.72
N ALA A 112 -17.76 1.22 -6.29
CA ALA A 112 -17.15 -0.10 -6.24
C ALA A 112 -17.82 -1.03 -5.21
N LYS A 113 -18.24 -0.51 -4.05
CA LYS A 113 -18.99 -1.26 -3.01
C LYS A 113 -20.32 -1.81 -3.52
N VAL A 114 -20.96 -1.17 -4.49
CA VAL A 114 -22.18 -1.71 -5.14
C VAL A 114 -21.89 -3.01 -5.87
N MET A 115 -20.72 -3.12 -6.51
CA MET A 115 -20.29 -4.30 -7.26
C MET A 115 -19.57 -5.33 -6.39
N ASN A 116 -18.90 -4.87 -5.33
CA ASN A 116 -18.12 -5.66 -4.39
C ASN A 116 -18.44 -5.23 -2.94
N PRO A 117 -19.57 -5.70 -2.37
CA PRO A 117 -19.94 -5.32 -1.00
C PRO A 117 -18.93 -5.71 0.09
N GLY A 118 -18.08 -6.71 -0.19
CA GLY A 118 -17.02 -7.17 0.71
C GLY A 118 -15.77 -6.28 0.74
N LEU A 119 -15.64 -5.31 -0.17
CA LEU A 119 -14.47 -4.43 -0.20
C LEU A 119 -14.38 -3.56 1.06
N ASN A 120 -13.27 -3.64 1.78
CA ASN A 120 -12.95 -2.75 2.90
C ASN A 120 -11.98 -1.66 2.47
N GLY A 121 -12.19 -0.41 2.91
CA GLY A 121 -11.39 0.73 2.50
C GLY A 121 -10.68 1.40 3.66
N PHE A 122 -9.39 1.71 3.48
CA PHE A 122 -8.57 2.41 4.46
C PHE A 122 -7.91 3.65 3.85
N LEU A 123 -8.10 4.79 4.49
CA LEU A 123 -7.31 6.00 4.27
C LEU A 123 -6.08 5.93 5.17
N VAL A 124 -4.89 6.12 4.61
CA VAL A 124 -3.64 6.00 5.37
C VAL A 124 -2.82 7.27 5.23
N GLN A 125 -2.57 7.95 6.33
CA GLN A 125 -1.67 9.11 6.35
C GLN A 125 -0.24 8.65 6.02
N ASN A 126 0.30 9.18 4.93
CA ASN A 126 1.61 8.81 4.39
C ASN A 126 2.51 10.05 4.26
N MET A 127 3.81 9.83 4.28
CA MET A 127 4.83 10.89 4.25
C MET A 127 4.60 11.95 5.33
N CYS A 128 4.12 11.52 6.49
CA CYS A 128 3.91 12.40 7.63
C CYS A 128 5.24 12.96 8.13
N PRO A 129 5.25 14.22 8.63
CA PRO A 129 6.43 14.78 9.27
C PRO A 129 6.87 13.92 10.45
N THR A 130 8.19 13.73 10.60
CA THR A 130 8.76 12.99 11.75
C THR A 130 8.87 13.84 13.02
N LEU A 131 8.69 15.16 12.90
CA LEU A 131 8.74 16.11 14.03
C LEU A 131 7.37 16.24 14.70
N PRO A 132 7.25 15.93 16.00
CA PRO A 132 5.97 15.98 16.71
C PRO A 132 5.35 17.39 16.82
N SER A 133 6.13 18.44 16.61
CA SER A 133 5.65 19.82 16.61
C SER A 133 4.84 20.20 15.38
N LEU A 134 4.94 19.43 14.30
CA LEU A 134 4.18 19.65 13.08
C LEU A 134 2.82 18.93 13.20
N LYS A 135 1.75 19.73 13.20
CA LYS A 135 0.37 19.28 13.46
C LYS A 135 -0.45 18.96 12.19
N ASP A 136 0.19 18.90 11.03
CA ASP A 136 -0.51 18.72 9.76
C ASP A 136 -1.26 17.38 9.70
N ALA A 137 -0.64 16.33 10.24
CA ALA A 137 -1.27 15.01 10.32
C ALA A 137 -2.47 14.98 11.29
N ASP A 138 -2.40 15.70 12.42
CA ASP A 138 -3.51 15.80 13.37
C ASP A 138 -4.69 16.55 12.75
N LYS A 139 -4.42 17.68 12.09
CA LYS A 139 -5.45 18.47 11.40
C LYS A 139 -6.11 17.70 10.25
N ALA A 140 -5.31 16.94 9.48
CA ALA A 140 -5.84 16.10 8.42
C ALA A 140 -6.75 15.00 8.98
N ALA A 141 -6.41 14.41 10.13
CA ALA A 141 -7.24 13.42 10.80
C ALA A 141 -8.57 14.02 11.28
N GLU A 142 -8.52 15.22 11.93
CA GLU A 142 -9.72 15.95 12.37
C GLU A 142 -10.69 16.24 11.21
N LEU A 143 -10.17 16.59 10.03
CA LEU A 143 -10.99 16.87 8.84
C LEU A 143 -11.67 15.61 8.27
N LEU A 144 -11.13 14.43 8.56
CA LEU A 144 -11.66 13.15 8.11
C LEU A 144 -12.50 12.44 9.18
N GLU A 145 -12.66 13.02 10.36
CA GLU A 145 -13.56 12.52 11.38
C GLU A 145 -14.99 12.44 10.83
N GLY A 146 -15.64 11.28 11.02
CA GLY A 146 -16.98 11.03 10.52
C GLY A 146 -17.05 10.52 9.07
N THR A 147 -15.93 10.23 8.43
CA THR A 147 -15.91 9.50 7.16
C THR A 147 -16.28 8.03 7.42
N GLU A 148 -17.50 7.61 7.05
CA GLU A 148 -18.01 6.26 7.32
C GLU A 148 -17.68 5.25 6.21
N LEU A 149 -17.43 5.71 4.99
CA LEU A 149 -17.21 4.84 3.82
C LEU A 149 -15.86 4.13 3.83
N MET A 150 -14.82 4.82 4.29
CA MET A 150 -13.47 4.28 4.43
C MET A 150 -12.96 4.63 5.83
N GLU A 151 -12.27 3.68 6.45
CA GLU A 151 -11.68 3.88 7.78
C GLU A 151 -10.37 4.67 7.67
N LEU A 152 -10.20 5.69 8.53
CA LEU A 152 -8.89 6.32 8.69
C LEU A 152 -8.02 5.43 9.58
N ALA A 153 -6.95 4.87 9.02
CA ALA A 153 -6.02 4.04 9.77
C ALA A 153 -5.37 4.84 10.92
N ASN A 154 -5.27 4.21 12.09
CA ASN A 154 -4.64 4.80 13.27
C ASN A 154 -3.13 4.99 13.08
N VAL A 155 -2.52 4.11 12.29
CA VAL A 155 -1.10 4.19 11.97
C VAL A 155 -0.83 5.33 10.98
N ARG A 156 0.28 6.04 11.22
CA ARG A 156 0.81 7.06 10.30
C ARG A 156 2.16 6.60 9.76
N LEU A 157 2.31 6.66 8.46
CA LEU A 157 3.58 6.37 7.80
C LEU A 157 4.37 7.66 7.66
N CYS A 158 5.50 7.76 8.35
CA CYS A 158 6.33 8.96 8.31
C CYS A 158 7.25 8.98 7.09
N ASP A 159 7.65 10.20 6.67
CA ASP A 159 8.66 10.38 5.62
C ASP A 159 10.06 10.00 6.17
N ARG A 160 10.37 8.71 6.10
CA ARG A 160 11.66 8.17 6.53
C ARG A 160 12.52 7.76 5.34
N LYS A 161 13.80 8.04 5.47
CA LYS A 161 14.79 7.71 4.42
C LYS A 161 14.80 6.21 4.08
N GLY A 162 14.60 5.34 5.07
CA GLY A 162 14.58 3.88 4.90
C GLY A 162 13.56 3.38 3.87
N HIS A 163 12.40 4.02 3.75
CA HIS A 163 11.42 3.66 2.72
C HIS A 163 11.96 3.90 1.30
N ARG A 164 12.64 5.03 1.08
CA ARG A 164 13.18 5.40 -0.23
C ARG A 164 14.42 4.58 -0.58
N ASP A 165 15.34 4.48 0.37
CA ASP A 165 16.60 3.78 0.16
C ASP A 165 16.37 2.29 -0.04
N GLY A 166 15.59 1.64 0.85
CA GLY A 166 15.24 0.22 0.70
C GLY A 166 14.62 -0.08 -0.65
N PHE A 167 13.64 0.72 -1.06
CA PHE A 167 12.99 0.58 -2.36
C PHE A 167 13.98 0.68 -3.53
N GLY A 168 14.91 1.64 -3.47
CA GLY A 168 15.92 1.86 -4.52
C GLY A 168 16.88 0.68 -4.73
N TYR A 169 16.98 -0.22 -3.75
CA TYR A 169 17.87 -1.39 -3.80
C TYR A 169 17.12 -2.74 -3.78
N GLY A 170 15.82 -2.77 -4.04
CA GLY A 170 15.04 -4.01 -4.10
C GLY A 170 14.65 -4.59 -2.74
N TYR A 171 14.87 -3.86 -1.63
CA TYR A 171 14.49 -4.29 -0.28
C TYR A 171 13.11 -3.77 0.11
N GLY A 172 12.42 -4.53 0.97
CA GLY A 172 11.39 -3.96 1.83
C GLY A 172 12.02 -3.22 3.01
N VAL A 173 11.25 -2.37 3.69
CA VAL A 173 11.80 -1.56 4.79
C VAL A 173 12.28 -2.42 5.98
N LYS A 174 11.69 -3.59 6.21
CA LYS A 174 12.14 -4.57 7.21
C LYS A 174 13.56 -5.06 6.93
N GLU A 175 13.79 -5.54 5.73
CA GLU A 175 15.09 -6.05 5.28
C GLU A 175 16.14 -4.94 5.26
N TRP A 176 15.73 -3.73 4.84
CA TRP A 176 16.59 -2.55 4.86
C TRP A 176 17.02 -2.19 6.29
N LYS A 177 16.10 -2.26 7.25
CA LYS A 177 16.41 -2.07 8.67
C LYS A 177 17.43 -3.10 9.17
N GLU A 178 17.28 -4.36 8.80
CA GLU A 178 18.22 -5.43 9.18
C GLU A 178 19.61 -5.19 8.59
N LYS A 179 19.68 -4.70 7.35
CA LYS A 179 20.92 -4.34 6.67
C LYS A 179 21.62 -3.13 7.28
N THR A 180 20.87 -2.08 7.65
CA THR A 180 21.42 -0.80 8.12
C THR A 180 21.57 -0.72 9.63
N ASN A 181 20.81 -1.51 10.37
CA ASN A 181 20.67 -1.45 11.82
C ASN A 181 20.36 -0.05 12.37
N SER A 182 19.60 0.74 11.61
CA SER A 182 19.26 2.12 11.92
C SER A 182 17.96 2.21 12.74
N LYS A 183 17.96 3.01 13.82
CA LYS A 183 16.74 3.28 14.62
C LYS A 183 15.63 3.95 13.81
N SER A 184 15.98 4.75 12.79
CA SER A 184 15.00 5.37 11.91
C SER A 184 14.29 4.32 11.06
N ASP A 185 15.05 3.34 10.56
CA ASP A 185 14.55 2.28 9.70
C ASP A 185 13.74 1.25 10.51
N GLU A 186 14.09 1.06 11.80
CA GLU A 186 13.28 0.26 12.75
C GLU A 186 11.87 0.86 12.93
N LYS A 187 11.76 2.19 13.07
CA LYS A 187 10.45 2.84 13.15
C LYS A 187 9.67 2.70 11.85
N ALA A 188 10.34 2.82 10.69
CA ALA A 188 9.71 2.64 9.39
C ALA A 188 9.15 1.21 9.22
N ALA A 189 9.92 0.19 9.63
CA ALA A 189 9.47 -1.20 9.62
C ALA A 189 8.27 -1.42 10.55
N SER A 190 8.32 -0.85 11.77
CA SER A 190 7.21 -0.95 12.72
C SER A 190 5.92 -0.31 12.21
N GLU A 191 6.01 0.83 11.53
CA GLU A 191 4.86 1.52 10.93
C GLU A 191 4.18 0.65 9.86
N ILE A 192 4.94 -0.05 9.01
CA ILE A 192 4.39 -0.99 8.02
C ILE A 192 3.74 -2.20 8.70
N ASN A 193 4.37 -2.76 9.73
CA ASN A 193 3.81 -3.89 10.48
C ASN A 193 2.49 -3.52 11.18
N TRP A 194 2.40 -2.33 11.75
CA TRP A 194 1.17 -1.84 12.36
C TRP A 194 0.07 -1.65 11.31
N LEU A 195 0.40 -1.09 10.15
CA LEU A 195 -0.55 -0.95 9.05
C LEU A 195 -1.11 -2.32 8.63
N ILE A 196 -0.24 -3.30 8.39
CA ILE A 196 -0.68 -4.66 8.02
C ILE A 196 -1.57 -5.26 9.10
N SER A 197 -1.15 -5.14 10.37
CA SER A 197 -1.93 -5.67 11.50
C SER A 197 -3.30 -5.01 11.64
N GLU A 198 -3.42 -3.73 11.30
CA GLU A 198 -4.66 -2.99 11.37
C GLU A 198 -5.61 -3.38 10.22
N VAL A 199 -5.11 -3.36 8.99
CA VAL A 199 -5.95 -3.62 7.81
C VAL A 199 -6.37 -5.09 7.68
N LEU A 200 -5.55 -6.04 8.13
CA LEU A 200 -5.87 -7.47 8.06
C LEU A 200 -6.76 -7.95 9.21
N LYS A 201 -6.97 -7.16 10.27
CA LYS A 201 -7.94 -7.54 11.32
C LYS A 201 -9.38 -7.52 10.84
N ASN A 202 -9.66 -6.77 9.80
CA ASN A 202 -10.99 -6.51 9.25
C ASN A 202 -11.19 -7.23 7.89
N ALA A 203 -10.30 -8.14 7.51
CA ALA A 203 -10.34 -8.92 6.26
C ALA A 203 -10.93 -10.31 6.45
#